data_36cf0db90283e3a46a528afd066015df
#
_entry.id   36cf0db90283e3a46a528afd066015df
#
_cell.length_a   1.000
_cell.length_b   1.000
_cell.length_c   1.000
_cell.angle_alpha   90.00
_cell.angle_beta   90.00
_cell.angle_gamma   90.00
#
_symmetry.space_group_name_H-M   'P 1'
#
loop_
_entity.id
_entity.type
_entity.pdbx_description
1 polymer ?
#
loop_
_entity_poly.entity_id
_entity_poly.type
_entity_poly.pdbx_seq_one_letter_code
_entity_poly.pdbx_strand_id
1 'polypeptide(L)'
;MRATLLISALASIGLAGCQNVGSNGAPPVTGSTTPAGAALGGVLGGPIGASLTDDDRQAAWQAQVGALDSGQKRSWRGAKGVFGFVAPGAASGDGCRAYSQTIYIAGRPNRGKGVGCRQPDGSWKMTS
;
A
#
# COMPACT_ATOMS: atom_id res chain seq x y z
N MET A 1 -75.47 12.74 2.37
CA MET A 1 -75.28 12.90 3.80
C MET A 1 -74.02 12.19 4.23
N ARG A 2 -73.11 12.98 4.81
CA ARG A 2 -72.13 12.57 5.83
C ARG A 2 -71.12 11.56 5.35
N ALA A 3 -69.90 11.66 5.62
CA ALA A 3 -69.01 12.64 6.30
C ALA A 3 -67.63 12.23 6.03
N THR A 4 -66.89 13.18 5.67
CA THR A 4 -65.45 13.36 5.76
C THR A 4 -64.80 12.69 6.95
N LEU A 5 -63.73 11.99 6.71
CA LEU A 5 -62.66 11.90 7.70
C LEU A 5 -61.30 11.85 6.99
N LEU A 6 -60.70 12.99 7.06
CA LEU A 6 -59.29 13.19 6.71
C LEU A 6 -58.46 12.58 7.83
N ILE A 7 -57.64 11.65 7.49
CA ILE A 7 -56.56 11.23 8.36
C ILE A 7 -55.27 11.66 7.70
N SER A 8 -54.77 12.75 8.19
CA SER A 8 -53.43 13.20 7.90
C SER A 8 -52.41 12.24 8.51
N ALA A 9 -51.80 11.46 7.68
CA ALA A 9 -50.63 10.74 8.09
C ALA A 9 -49.42 11.68 7.96
N LEU A 10 -48.94 12.16 9.07
CA LEU A 10 -47.68 12.81 9.17
C LEU A 10 -46.58 11.77 8.88
N ALA A 11 -46.07 11.82 7.69
CA ALA A 11 -44.84 11.13 7.37
C ALA A 11 -43.71 11.84 8.10
N SER A 12 -43.26 11.27 9.17
CA SER A 12 -42.01 11.62 9.78
C SER A 12 -40.91 11.23 8.84
N ILE A 13 -40.42 12.18 8.11
CA ILE A 13 -39.19 12.05 7.36
C ILE A 13 -38.09 12.02 8.41
N GLY A 14 -37.74 10.83 8.83
CA GLY A 14 -36.49 10.61 9.49
C GLY A 14 -35.40 11.00 8.52
N LEU A 15 -34.80 12.15 8.75
CA LEU A 15 -33.48 12.42 8.22
C LEU A 15 -32.57 11.35 8.82
N ALA A 16 -32.44 10.27 8.08
CA ALA A 16 -31.24 9.48 8.20
C ALA A 16 -30.13 10.44 7.84
N GLY A 17 -29.56 11.04 8.84
CA GLY A 17 -28.33 11.77 8.66
C GLY A 17 -27.42 10.86 7.88
N CYS A 18 -27.04 11.27 6.70
CA CYS A 18 -25.84 10.78 6.11
C CYS A 18 -24.80 11.06 7.17
N GLN A 19 -24.60 10.09 8.01
CA GLN A 19 -23.36 10.01 8.72
C GLN A 19 -22.35 10.03 7.61
N ASN A 20 -21.93 11.18 7.32
CA ASN A 20 -20.70 11.32 6.66
C ASN A 20 -19.72 10.56 7.53
N VAL A 21 -19.64 9.36 7.25
CA VAL A 21 -18.56 8.54 7.59
C VAL A 21 -17.37 9.33 7.24
N GLY A 22 -16.87 9.92 8.25
CA GLY A 22 -15.85 10.91 8.09
C GLY A 22 -14.98 10.51 6.95
N SER A 23 -14.79 11.42 6.13
CA SER A 23 -13.86 11.52 5.06
C SER A 23 -12.54 10.75 5.21
N ASN A 24 -12.33 10.13 6.28
CA ASN A 24 -11.30 9.24 6.71
C ASN A 24 -11.65 7.80 6.45
N GLY A 25 -12.77 7.59 5.86
CA GLY A 25 -13.20 6.30 5.45
C GLY A 25 -12.62 5.86 4.13
N ALA A 26 -11.42 6.21 3.82
CA ALA A 26 -10.63 5.27 3.05
C ALA A 26 -10.70 3.96 3.84
N PRO A 27 -11.27 2.89 3.29
CA PRO A 27 -11.20 1.62 3.97
C PRO A 27 -9.74 1.43 4.32
N PRO A 28 -9.44 0.99 5.53
CA PRO A 28 -8.09 0.59 5.80
C PRO A 28 -7.74 -0.36 4.67
N VAL A 29 -6.89 0.06 3.79
CA VAL A 29 -6.25 -0.83 2.86
C VAL A 29 -5.48 -1.76 3.77
N THR A 30 -6.17 -2.80 4.15
CA THR A 30 -5.62 -3.87 4.95
C THR A 30 -4.34 -4.29 4.28
N GLY A 31 -3.23 -3.96 4.85
CA GLY A 31 -1.91 -4.27 4.35
C GLY A 31 -1.13 -3.16 3.68
N SER A 32 -1.64 -1.94 3.61
CA SER A 32 -0.90 -0.83 2.98
C SER A 32 -0.42 0.24 3.94
N THR A 33 -0.40 -0.05 5.22
CA THR A 33 0.35 0.81 6.13
C THR A 33 1.82 0.55 5.86
N THR A 34 2.44 1.46 5.15
CA THR A 34 3.89 1.41 4.98
C THR A 34 4.52 1.55 6.35
N PRO A 35 5.19 0.52 6.84
CA PRO A 35 5.88 0.65 8.11
C PRO A 35 6.92 1.76 8.02
N ALA A 36 7.17 2.44 9.11
CA ALA A 36 8.15 3.51 9.14
C ALA A 36 9.58 2.95 9.01
N GLY A 37 10.31 3.45 8.05
CA GLY A 37 11.76 3.27 7.99
C GLY A 37 12.27 1.83 8.15
N ALA A 38 13.03 1.59 9.19
CA ALA A 38 13.67 0.29 9.46
C ALA A 38 12.69 -0.89 9.60
N ALA A 39 11.43 -0.62 9.95
CA ALA A 39 10.40 -1.67 10.07
C ALA A 39 10.01 -2.29 8.72
N LEU A 40 10.34 -1.63 7.60
CA LEU A 40 10.13 -2.21 6.28
C LEU A 40 11.00 -3.44 6.02
N GLY A 41 12.16 -3.51 6.66
CA GLY A 41 13.12 -4.57 6.39
C GLY A 41 13.70 -4.52 4.97
N GLY A 42 14.57 -5.44 4.64
CA GLY A 42 15.15 -5.57 3.31
C GLY A 42 15.83 -4.28 2.81
N VAL A 43 15.73 -4.04 1.52
CA VAL A 43 16.39 -2.88 0.88
C VAL A 43 15.85 -1.54 1.39
N LEU A 44 14.55 -1.44 1.62
CA LEU A 44 13.92 -0.19 2.08
C LEU A 44 14.12 0.07 3.56
N GLY A 45 14.38 -0.95 4.35
CA GLY A 45 14.71 -0.81 5.77
C GLY A 45 16.19 -0.49 6.04
N GLY A 46 17.03 -0.59 5.02
CA GLY A 46 18.45 -0.35 5.10
C GLY A 46 18.88 1.06 4.69
N PRO A 47 20.19 1.25 4.47
CA PRO A 47 20.77 2.57 4.15
C PRO A 47 20.19 3.21 2.89
N ILE A 48 19.82 2.41 1.89
CA ILE A 48 19.23 2.91 0.66
C ILE A 48 17.86 3.53 0.96
N GLY A 49 17.02 2.84 1.73
CA GLY A 49 15.72 3.35 2.13
C GLY A 49 15.82 4.58 3.04
N ALA A 50 16.85 4.67 3.86
CA ALA A 50 17.08 5.83 4.72
C ALA A 50 17.36 7.11 3.93
N SER A 51 17.81 7.01 2.69
CA SER A 51 18.06 8.14 1.79
C SER A 51 16.79 8.63 1.08
N LEU A 52 15.67 7.96 1.25
CA LEU A 52 14.40 8.28 0.63
C LEU A 52 13.51 9.11 1.58
N THR A 53 12.68 9.97 1.01
CA THR A 53 11.58 10.57 1.77
C THR A 53 10.54 9.50 2.13
N ASP A 54 9.63 9.82 3.04
CA ASP A 54 8.56 8.89 3.42
C ASP A 54 7.65 8.57 2.23
N ASP A 55 7.32 9.55 1.42
CA ASP A 55 6.51 9.37 0.21
C ASP A 55 7.22 8.51 -0.83
N ASP A 56 8.50 8.74 -1.06
CA ASP A 56 9.31 7.95 -1.98
C ASP A 56 9.42 6.51 -1.49
N ARG A 57 9.60 6.33 -0.20
CA ARG A 57 9.66 5.02 0.44
C ARG A 57 8.36 4.26 0.30
N GLN A 58 7.23 4.95 0.47
CA GLN A 58 5.91 4.37 0.26
C GLN A 58 5.68 3.95 -1.19
N ALA A 59 6.05 4.79 -2.16
CA ALA A 59 5.96 4.45 -3.57
C ALA A 59 6.81 3.22 -3.91
N ALA A 60 8.03 3.19 -3.40
CA ALA A 60 8.94 2.05 -3.55
C ALA A 60 8.40 0.78 -2.91
N TRP A 61 7.80 0.88 -1.73
CA TRP A 61 7.17 -0.25 -1.04
C TRP A 61 6.00 -0.84 -1.82
N GLN A 62 5.11 0.00 -2.33
CA GLN A 62 3.99 -0.46 -3.15
C GLN A 62 4.45 -1.18 -4.42
N ALA A 63 5.48 -0.65 -5.07
CA ALA A 63 6.08 -1.32 -6.22
C ALA A 63 6.71 -2.66 -5.83
N GLN A 64 7.35 -2.72 -4.68
CA GLN A 64 7.96 -3.96 -4.16
C GLN A 64 6.91 -5.03 -3.87
N VAL A 65 5.85 -4.70 -3.15
CA VAL A 65 4.74 -5.62 -2.87
C VAL A 65 4.08 -6.06 -4.19
N GLY A 66 3.80 -5.13 -5.09
CA GLY A 66 3.21 -5.46 -6.38
C GLY A 66 4.09 -6.37 -7.24
N ALA A 67 5.41 -6.21 -7.17
CA ALA A 67 6.35 -7.09 -7.86
C ALA A 67 6.38 -8.48 -7.23
N LEU A 68 6.37 -8.56 -5.91
CA LEU A 68 6.33 -9.85 -5.20
C LEU A 68 5.04 -10.61 -5.45
N ASP A 69 3.90 -9.91 -5.47
CA ASP A 69 2.59 -10.52 -5.76
C ASP A 69 2.49 -11.04 -7.19
N SER A 70 2.87 -10.22 -8.16
CA SER A 70 2.69 -10.53 -9.56
C SER A 70 3.81 -11.37 -10.17
N GLY A 71 4.98 -11.39 -9.55
CA GLY A 71 6.17 -11.99 -10.15
C GLY A 71 6.71 -11.20 -11.34
N GLN A 72 6.29 -9.95 -11.50
CA GLN A 72 6.70 -9.10 -12.61
C GLN A 72 7.41 -7.85 -12.11
N LYS A 73 8.35 -7.36 -12.92
CA LYS A 73 9.04 -6.11 -12.64
C LYS A 73 8.06 -4.95 -12.50
N ARG A 74 8.24 -4.15 -11.46
CA ARG A 74 7.48 -2.93 -11.19
C ARG A 74 8.40 -1.74 -11.08
N SER A 75 7.97 -0.64 -11.68
CA SER A 75 8.67 0.64 -11.58
C SER A 75 7.85 1.60 -10.73
N TRP A 76 8.54 2.56 -10.12
CA TRP A 76 7.92 3.62 -9.36
C TRP A 76 8.68 4.94 -9.58
N ARG A 77 8.03 6.04 -9.29
CA ARG A 77 8.61 7.38 -9.33
C ARG A 77 8.30 8.09 -8.02
N GLY A 78 9.29 8.77 -7.52
CA GLY A 78 9.21 9.63 -6.35
C GLY A 78 9.35 11.09 -6.71
N ALA A 79 9.62 11.90 -5.71
CA ALA A 79 9.85 13.33 -5.84
C ALA A 79 11.27 13.63 -6.37
N LYS A 80 11.46 14.83 -6.90
CA LYS A 80 12.78 15.37 -7.28
C LYS A 80 13.62 14.44 -8.19
N GLY A 81 12.94 13.71 -9.08
CA GLY A 81 13.63 12.83 -10.03
C GLY A 81 14.12 11.52 -9.42
N VAL A 82 13.74 11.19 -8.20
CA VAL A 82 13.96 9.86 -7.63
C VAL A 82 13.04 8.87 -8.32
N PHE A 83 13.56 7.73 -8.71
CA PHE A 83 12.77 6.65 -9.30
C PHE A 83 13.48 5.31 -9.10
N GLY A 84 12.76 4.25 -9.32
CA GLY A 84 13.35 2.93 -9.21
C GLY A 84 12.50 1.85 -9.81
N PHE A 85 12.99 0.64 -9.68
CA PHE A 85 12.26 -0.56 -10.07
C PHE A 85 12.64 -1.74 -9.19
N VAL A 86 11.71 -2.65 -9.07
CA VAL A 86 11.85 -3.92 -8.37
C VAL A 86 11.73 -5.04 -9.38
N ALA A 87 12.70 -5.93 -9.40
CA ALA A 87 12.69 -7.13 -10.20
C ALA A 87 12.57 -8.35 -9.28
N PRO A 88 11.41 -9.04 -9.28
CA PRO A 88 11.25 -10.25 -8.48
C PRO A 88 11.96 -11.43 -9.12
N GLY A 89 12.46 -12.32 -8.29
CA GLY A 89 12.93 -13.63 -8.69
C GLY A 89 11.81 -14.66 -8.74
N ALA A 90 12.17 -15.92 -8.91
CA ALA A 90 11.23 -17.02 -8.86
C ALA A 90 10.66 -17.19 -7.46
N ALA A 91 9.40 -17.59 -7.37
CA ALA A 91 8.81 -17.99 -6.10
C ALA A 91 9.43 -19.30 -5.61
N SER A 92 9.76 -19.37 -4.33
CA SER A 92 10.15 -20.62 -3.69
C SER A 92 8.91 -21.31 -3.11
N GLY A 93 9.02 -22.62 -2.87
CA GLY A 93 7.89 -23.42 -2.38
C GLY A 93 7.44 -23.11 -0.96
N ASP A 94 8.18 -22.30 -0.22
CA ASP A 94 7.89 -21.88 1.15
C ASP A 94 7.12 -20.54 1.23
N GLY A 95 6.66 -20.01 0.10
CA GLY A 95 5.97 -18.72 0.03
C GLY A 95 6.89 -17.52 0.04
N CYS A 96 8.17 -17.71 -0.06
CA CYS A 96 9.16 -16.64 -0.15
C CYS A 96 9.54 -16.35 -1.59
N ARG A 97 9.99 -15.14 -1.85
CA ARG A 97 10.48 -14.70 -3.16
C ARG A 97 11.63 -13.74 -2.98
N ALA A 98 12.73 -14.03 -3.65
CA ALA A 98 13.84 -13.09 -3.75
C ALA A 98 13.48 -11.94 -4.67
N TYR A 99 14.07 -10.79 -4.44
CA TYR A 99 13.93 -9.62 -5.32
C TYR A 99 15.22 -8.81 -5.35
N SER A 100 15.38 -8.05 -6.40
CA SER A 100 16.38 -6.98 -6.48
C SER A 100 15.67 -5.66 -6.69
N GLN A 101 16.20 -4.62 -6.06
CA GLN A 101 15.70 -3.27 -6.20
C GLN A 101 16.80 -2.35 -6.64
N THR A 102 16.52 -1.51 -7.63
CA THR A 102 17.42 -0.46 -8.09
C THR A 102 16.72 0.87 -7.92
N ILE A 103 17.35 1.79 -7.23
CA ILE A 103 16.83 3.12 -6.94
C ILE A 103 17.84 4.16 -7.44
N TYR A 104 17.37 5.08 -8.24
CA TYR A 104 18.17 6.18 -8.76
C TYR A 104 17.93 7.42 -7.90
N ILE A 105 18.98 7.87 -7.25
CA ILE A 105 19.00 9.08 -6.42
C ILE A 105 20.05 10.01 -7.01
N ALA A 106 19.67 11.22 -7.37
CA ALA A 106 20.57 12.16 -8.05
C ALA A 106 21.28 11.55 -9.28
N GLY A 107 20.54 10.74 -10.05
CA GLY A 107 21.08 10.07 -11.24
C GLY A 107 21.97 8.85 -10.96
N ARG A 108 22.21 8.51 -9.70
CA ARG A 108 23.11 7.39 -9.33
C ARG A 108 22.28 6.16 -8.94
N PRO A 109 22.57 4.99 -9.51
CA PRO A 109 21.89 3.76 -9.15
C PRO A 109 22.38 3.24 -7.81
N ASN A 110 21.46 2.96 -6.92
CA ASN A 110 21.67 2.23 -5.68
C ASN A 110 20.94 0.89 -5.81
N ARG A 111 21.66 -0.21 -5.60
CA ARG A 111 21.12 -1.56 -5.81
C ARG A 111 21.16 -2.34 -4.51
N GLY A 112 20.07 -3.04 -4.26
CA GLY A 112 19.96 -3.95 -3.14
C GLY A 112 19.20 -5.21 -3.52
N LYS A 113 19.39 -6.24 -2.74
CA LYS A 113 18.67 -7.52 -2.86
C LYS A 113 18.00 -7.83 -1.53
N GLY A 114 16.90 -8.51 -1.58
CA GLY A 114 16.17 -8.95 -0.40
C GLY A 114 15.36 -10.18 -0.69
N VAL A 115 14.73 -10.69 0.36
CA VAL A 115 13.78 -11.79 0.31
C VAL A 115 12.53 -11.36 1.05
N GLY A 116 11.38 -11.50 0.41
CA GLY A 116 10.08 -11.34 1.03
C GLY A 116 9.40 -12.69 1.18
N CYS A 117 8.74 -12.90 2.31
CA CYS A 117 7.94 -14.09 2.58
C CYS A 117 6.49 -13.68 2.80
N ARG A 118 5.56 -14.35 2.12
CA ARG A 118 4.15 -14.11 2.27
C ARG A 118 3.66 -14.65 3.60
N GLN A 119 2.95 -13.81 4.33
CA GLN A 119 2.36 -14.16 5.60
C GLN A 119 0.96 -14.77 5.41
N PRO A 120 0.41 -15.48 6.41
CA PRO A 120 -0.93 -16.06 6.34
C PRO A 120 -2.05 -15.04 6.05
N ASP A 121 -1.87 -13.78 6.44
CA ASP A 121 -2.80 -12.69 6.17
C ASP A 121 -2.65 -12.10 4.76
N GLY A 122 -1.75 -12.61 3.94
CA GLY A 122 -1.47 -12.15 2.58
C GLY A 122 -0.47 -11.00 2.50
N SER A 123 0.00 -10.47 3.61
CA SER A 123 1.06 -9.46 3.64
C SER A 123 2.44 -10.04 3.34
N TRP A 124 3.39 -9.17 3.05
CA TRP A 124 4.78 -9.55 2.83
C TRP A 124 5.66 -9.07 3.97
N LYS A 125 6.46 -9.98 4.50
CA LYS A 125 7.49 -9.66 5.47
C LYS A 125 8.87 -9.80 4.80
N MET A 126 9.67 -8.74 4.87
CA MET A 126 11.04 -8.77 4.36
C MET A 126 11.94 -9.42 5.40
N THR A 127 12.76 -10.37 4.98
CA THR A 127 13.65 -11.14 5.86
C THR A 127 15.13 -10.78 5.71
N SER A 128 15.46 -10.07 4.64
CA SER A 128 16.82 -9.57 4.37
C SER A 128 16.76 -8.47 3.33
#